data_067897f9c994a6c4d24773b14614c90e
#
_entry.id   067897f9c994a6c4d24773b14614c90e
#
_cell.length_a   1.000
_cell.length_b   1.000
_cell.length_c   1.000
_cell.angle_alpha   90.00
_cell.angle_beta   90.00
_cell.angle_gamma   90.00
#
_symmetry.space_group_name_H-M   'P 1'
#
loop_
_entity.id
_entity.type
_entity.pdbx_description
1 polymer ?
#
loop_
_entity_poly.entity_id
_entity_poly.type
_entity_poly.pdbx_seq_one_letter_code
_entity_poly.pdbx_strand_id
1 'polypeptide(L)'
;MKKTIFSAFLLCALCACSSSDKTEDMTLPEITADGEQTCPVDCQQFKRGSVIPFHYLLSDNVELGSYNIEVHNNFDHHTHSTSAAECEIDAEKTPVNPWVYNSDFDIPQGQQTYTAIINIDIPADIDPGDYHFMVRLTDQAGWQQLRSMAVKIIE
;
A
#
# COMPACT_ATOMS: atom_id res chain seq x y z
N MET A 1 -64.22 38.39 -37.74
CA MET A 1 -62.76 38.31 -37.49
C MET A 1 -62.59 37.54 -36.21
N LYS A 2 -62.19 36.21 -36.33
CA LYS A 2 -62.01 35.31 -35.18
C LYS A 2 -60.52 35.27 -34.86
N LYS A 3 -60.11 35.67 -33.61
CA LYS A 3 -58.76 35.59 -33.14
C LYS A 3 -58.60 34.25 -32.40
N THR A 4 -57.75 33.33 -32.94
CA THR A 4 -57.35 32.08 -32.33
C THR A 4 -56.13 32.38 -31.43
N ILE A 5 -56.23 32.07 -30.12
CA ILE A 5 -55.17 32.16 -29.15
C ILE A 5 -54.51 30.78 -29.10
N PHE A 6 -53.24 30.73 -29.50
CA PHE A 6 -52.42 29.54 -29.41
C PHE A 6 -51.75 29.52 -28.03
N SER A 7 -52.20 28.58 -27.18
CA SER A 7 -51.61 28.38 -25.86
C SER A 7 -50.44 27.38 -26.00
N ALA A 8 -49.19 27.87 -25.82
CA ALA A 8 -48.01 27.04 -25.81
C ALA A 8 -47.86 26.41 -24.42
N PHE A 9 -48.03 25.10 -24.37
CA PHE A 9 -47.79 24.32 -23.16
C PHE A 9 -46.27 24.03 -23.06
N LEU A 10 -45.58 24.73 -22.13
CA LEU A 10 -44.17 24.49 -21.82
C LEU A 10 -44.06 23.28 -20.90
N LEU A 11 -43.62 22.16 -21.47
CA LEU A 11 -43.37 20.91 -20.73
C LEU A 11 -42.01 21.00 -20.02
N CYS A 12 -42.00 21.31 -18.72
CA CYS A 12 -40.79 21.22 -17.89
C CYS A 12 -40.47 19.75 -17.61
N ALA A 13 -39.45 19.22 -18.31
CA ALA A 13 -38.87 17.95 -17.98
C ALA A 13 -38.06 18.12 -16.67
N LEU A 14 -38.60 17.60 -15.57
CA LEU A 14 -37.84 17.44 -14.31
C LEU A 14 -36.83 16.31 -14.50
N CYS A 15 -35.56 16.66 -14.74
CA CYS A 15 -34.46 15.72 -14.57
C CYS A 15 -34.35 15.37 -13.09
N ALA A 16 -34.93 14.25 -12.68
CA ALA A 16 -34.64 13.63 -11.39
C ALA A 16 -33.21 13.10 -11.45
N CYS A 17 -32.27 13.86 -10.91
CA CYS A 17 -30.97 13.29 -10.51
C CYS A 17 -31.26 12.29 -9.38
N SER A 18 -31.27 11.00 -9.67
CA SER A 18 -31.18 9.99 -8.64
C SER A 18 -29.76 10.03 -8.11
N SER A 19 -29.53 10.77 -7.03
CA SER A 19 -28.37 10.57 -6.20
C SER A 19 -28.51 9.17 -5.59
N SER A 20 -27.78 8.19 -6.11
CA SER A 20 -27.50 6.99 -5.33
C SER A 20 -26.68 7.48 -4.13
N ASP A 21 -27.25 7.47 -2.93
CA ASP A 21 -26.53 7.62 -1.68
C ASP A 21 -25.58 6.41 -1.56
N LYS A 22 -24.45 6.44 -2.28
CA LYS A 22 -23.32 5.63 -1.94
C LYS A 22 -22.75 6.30 -0.69
N THR A 23 -22.91 5.65 0.47
CA THR A 23 -22.17 6.02 1.67
C THR A 23 -20.70 6.09 1.28
N GLU A 24 -20.12 7.29 1.40
CA GLU A 24 -18.71 7.52 1.11
C GLU A 24 -17.89 6.66 2.07
N ASP A 25 -16.92 5.95 1.55
CA ASP A 25 -16.00 5.18 2.37
C ASP A 25 -15.08 6.13 3.15
N MET A 26 -15.08 5.98 4.48
CA MET A 26 -14.31 6.81 5.41
C MET A 26 -13.37 5.96 6.28
N THR A 27 -13.17 4.70 5.93
CA THR A 27 -12.36 3.74 6.70
C THR A 27 -11.03 3.54 5.99
N LEU A 28 -9.95 3.49 6.76
CA LEU A 28 -8.63 3.15 6.21
C LEU A 28 -8.55 1.65 5.93
N PRO A 29 -7.91 1.24 4.83
CA PRO A 29 -7.60 -0.16 4.62
C PRO A 29 -6.60 -0.67 5.67
N GLU A 30 -6.50 -1.98 5.87
CA GLU A 30 -5.69 -2.61 6.91
C GLU A 30 -4.66 -3.58 6.33
N ILE A 31 -3.40 -3.46 6.83
CA ILE A 31 -2.30 -4.40 6.58
C ILE A 31 -2.13 -5.26 7.84
N THR A 32 -2.55 -6.53 7.79
CA THR A 32 -2.44 -7.45 8.94
C THR A 32 -1.00 -7.87 9.17
N ALA A 33 -0.52 -7.64 10.40
CA ALA A 33 0.88 -7.77 10.77
C ALA A 33 1.24 -9.02 11.59
N ASP A 34 0.26 -9.71 12.13
CA ASP A 34 0.38 -10.79 13.11
C ASP A 34 -0.06 -12.16 12.58
N GLY A 35 -0.18 -12.30 11.26
CA GLY A 35 -0.46 -13.58 10.62
C GLY A 35 0.72 -14.56 10.76
N GLU A 36 0.45 -15.86 10.96
CA GLU A 36 1.47 -16.90 11.10
C GLU A 36 2.49 -16.97 9.93
N GLN A 37 2.08 -16.51 8.75
CA GLN A 37 2.91 -16.52 7.54
C GLN A 37 3.40 -15.14 7.14
N THR A 38 3.14 -14.11 7.95
CA THR A 38 3.54 -12.73 7.64
C THR A 38 5.05 -12.61 7.48
N CYS A 39 5.49 -12.10 6.36
CA CYS A 39 6.90 -11.89 6.02
C CYS A 39 7.04 -10.69 5.05
N PRO A 40 8.02 -9.78 5.26
CA PRO A 40 8.93 -9.72 6.40
C PRO A 40 8.24 -9.23 7.67
N VAL A 41 8.86 -9.50 8.81
CA VAL A 41 8.49 -8.90 10.11
C VAL A 41 9.63 -8.03 10.61
N ASP A 42 9.36 -7.17 11.60
CA ASP A 42 10.38 -6.33 12.20
C ASP A 42 11.59 -7.15 12.70
N CYS A 43 12.78 -6.60 12.51
CA CYS A 43 14.09 -7.20 12.87
C CYS A 43 14.46 -8.49 12.12
N GLN A 44 13.71 -8.85 11.08
CA GLN A 44 14.02 -10.03 10.29
C GLN A 44 15.29 -9.84 9.46
N GLN A 45 16.08 -10.92 9.35
CA GLN A 45 17.35 -10.92 8.61
C GLN A 45 17.22 -11.74 7.33
N PHE A 46 17.80 -11.23 6.25
CA PHE A 46 17.88 -11.91 4.95
C PHE A 46 19.30 -11.86 4.40
N LYS A 47 19.69 -12.87 3.64
CA LYS A 47 21.02 -12.89 2.99
C LYS A 47 20.98 -12.15 1.65
N ARG A 48 22.08 -11.51 1.27
CA ARG A 48 22.30 -11.05 -0.10
C ARG A 48 22.17 -12.22 -1.08
N GLY A 49 21.61 -12.00 -2.24
CA GLY A 49 21.38 -13.04 -3.25
C GLY A 49 20.28 -14.05 -2.89
N SER A 50 19.56 -13.84 -1.78
CA SER A 50 18.38 -14.64 -1.42
C SER A 50 17.08 -13.95 -1.81
N VAL A 51 15.96 -14.44 -1.28
CA VAL A 51 14.61 -13.96 -1.59
C VAL A 51 13.90 -13.57 -0.30
N ILE A 52 13.15 -12.46 -0.33
CA ILE A 52 12.14 -12.15 0.68
C ILE A 52 10.82 -12.76 0.21
N PRO A 53 10.29 -13.80 0.88
CA PRO A 53 8.97 -14.36 0.56
C PRO A 53 7.89 -13.46 1.16
N PHE A 54 7.56 -12.37 0.46
CA PHE A 54 6.54 -11.43 0.91
C PHE A 54 5.18 -12.11 1.02
N HIS A 55 4.57 -12.01 2.20
CA HIS A 55 3.26 -12.59 2.48
C HIS A 55 2.49 -11.73 3.49
N TYR A 56 1.44 -11.05 3.03
CA TYR A 56 0.58 -10.21 3.86
C TYR A 56 -0.89 -10.38 3.52
N LEU A 57 -1.73 -10.36 4.54
CA LEU A 57 -3.18 -10.23 4.38
C LEU A 57 -3.53 -8.74 4.38
N LEU A 58 -4.22 -8.31 3.34
CA LEU A 58 -4.70 -6.95 3.12
C LEU A 58 -6.23 -6.97 3.17
N SER A 59 -6.84 -5.98 3.82
CA SER A 59 -8.30 -5.91 3.93
C SER A 59 -8.83 -4.48 3.91
N ASP A 60 -10.08 -4.34 3.49
CA ASP A 60 -10.85 -3.11 3.48
C ASP A 60 -12.34 -3.40 3.67
N ASN A 61 -13.10 -2.43 4.20
CA ASN A 61 -14.52 -2.60 4.44
C ASN A 61 -15.37 -2.51 3.15
N VAL A 62 -14.86 -1.87 2.09
CA VAL A 62 -15.57 -1.68 0.81
C VAL A 62 -14.84 -2.36 -0.32
N GLU A 63 -13.66 -1.88 -0.71
CA GLU A 63 -12.92 -2.42 -1.85
C GLU A 63 -11.45 -1.98 -1.82
N LEU A 64 -10.53 -2.93 -1.92
CA LEU A 64 -9.11 -2.71 -2.08
C LEU A 64 -8.78 -2.19 -3.49
N GLY A 65 -7.74 -1.35 -3.60
CA GLY A 65 -7.25 -0.80 -4.88
C GLY A 65 -5.92 -1.39 -5.31
N SER A 66 -4.85 -1.01 -4.62
CA SER A 66 -3.48 -1.40 -4.96
C SER A 66 -2.58 -1.38 -3.73
N TYR A 67 -1.40 -1.98 -3.85
CA TYR A 67 -0.34 -1.82 -2.86
C TYR A 67 1.00 -1.57 -3.53
N ASN A 68 1.86 -0.84 -2.81
CA ASN A 68 3.23 -0.56 -3.20
C ASN A 68 4.18 -1.16 -2.18
N ILE A 69 5.30 -1.71 -2.64
CA ILE A 69 6.40 -2.15 -1.80
C ILE A 69 7.63 -1.33 -2.14
N GLU A 70 8.23 -0.74 -1.11
CA GLU A 70 9.46 0.02 -1.20
C GLU A 70 10.50 -0.53 -0.23
N VAL A 71 11.75 -0.68 -0.70
CA VAL A 71 12.91 -1.01 0.15
C VAL A 71 14.01 -0.01 -0.13
N HIS A 72 14.60 0.54 0.93
CA HIS A 72 15.77 1.40 0.86
C HIS A 72 16.64 1.28 2.12
N ASN A 73 17.90 1.67 2.02
CA ASN A 73 18.83 1.57 3.12
C ASN A 73 18.49 2.54 4.27
N ASN A 74 18.84 2.16 5.50
CA ASN A 74 18.74 2.98 6.71
C ASN A 74 20.12 3.14 7.37
N PHE A 75 21.14 3.42 6.55
CA PHE A 75 22.54 3.47 7.04
C PHE A 75 22.88 4.78 7.78
N ASP A 76 22.01 5.77 7.72
CA ASP A 76 22.08 7.05 8.44
C ASP A 76 21.08 7.15 9.59
N HIS A 77 20.38 6.04 9.91
CA HIS A 77 19.41 5.92 11.00
C HIS A 77 18.22 6.91 10.90
N HIS A 78 17.84 7.29 9.68
CA HIS A 78 16.63 8.10 9.51
C HIS A 78 15.38 7.29 9.89
N THR A 79 14.34 7.99 10.34
CA THR A 79 13.13 7.34 10.84
C THR A 79 11.95 7.54 9.90
N HIS A 80 11.23 6.44 9.62
CA HIS A 80 9.88 6.48 9.10
C HIS A 80 8.94 6.16 10.24
N SER A 81 8.31 7.17 10.84
CA SER A 81 7.58 7.04 12.09
C SER A 81 6.35 6.14 11.94
N THR A 82 6.46 4.88 12.25
CA THR A 82 5.36 4.04 12.72
C THR A 82 5.99 2.95 13.55
N SER A 83 5.62 2.81 14.82
CA SER A 83 5.94 1.71 15.75
C SER A 83 7.14 0.83 15.34
N ALA A 84 8.33 1.41 15.21
CA ALA A 84 9.54 0.63 14.98
C ALA A 84 9.79 -0.24 16.22
N ALA A 85 9.81 -1.56 16.05
CA ALA A 85 10.39 -2.43 17.05
C ALA A 85 11.83 -1.97 17.32
N GLU A 86 12.31 -2.09 18.56
CA GLU A 86 13.70 -1.80 18.90
C GLU A 86 14.58 -2.92 18.32
N CYS A 87 14.95 -2.79 17.04
CA CYS A 87 15.89 -3.70 16.40
C CYS A 87 17.32 -3.29 16.70
N GLU A 88 18.21 -4.27 16.80
CA GLU A 88 19.64 -3.98 16.86
C GLU A 88 20.10 -3.48 15.49
N ILE A 89 20.57 -2.22 15.43
CA ILE A 89 21.06 -1.56 14.22
C ILE A 89 22.58 -1.52 14.20
N ASP A 90 23.18 -1.56 13.00
CA ASP A 90 24.63 -1.43 12.80
C ASP A 90 25.06 0.03 13.03
N ALA A 91 26.38 0.28 13.13
CA ALA A 91 26.89 1.64 13.15
C ALA A 91 26.57 2.37 11.82
N GLU A 92 26.33 3.67 11.88
CA GLU A 92 26.12 4.49 10.69
C GLU A 92 27.25 4.31 9.67
N LYS A 93 26.89 4.28 8.39
CA LYS A 93 27.86 4.18 7.29
C LYS A 93 27.37 4.91 6.05
N THR A 94 28.33 5.28 5.19
CA THR A 94 28.02 5.81 3.87
C THR A 94 27.66 4.67 2.91
N PRO A 95 26.52 4.74 2.19
CA PRO A 95 26.18 3.72 1.21
C PRO A 95 27.14 3.77 0.01
N VAL A 96 27.49 2.60 -0.53
CA VAL A 96 28.33 2.43 -1.73
C VAL A 96 27.50 1.86 -2.88
N ASN A 97 26.76 0.77 -2.62
CA ASN A 97 25.83 0.14 -3.56
C ASN A 97 24.57 -0.29 -2.79
N PRO A 98 23.76 0.66 -2.29
CA PRO A 98 22.56 0.33 -1.51
C PRO A 98 21.48 -0.26 -2.40
N TRP A 99 20.73 -1.22 -1.86
CA TRP A 99 19.55 -1.74 -2.53
C TRP A 99 18.39 -0.75 -2.48
N VAL A 100 17.78 -0.52 -3.65
CA VAL A 100 16.52 0.20 -3.78
C VAL A 100 15.56 -0.67 -4.57
N TYR A 101 14.41 -0.93 -3.99
CA TYR A 101 13.30 -1.63 -4.64
C TYR A 101 12.05 -0.77 -4.52
N ASN A 102 11.30 -0.60 -5.59
CA ASN A 102 10.02 0.09 -5.57
C ASN A 102 9.12 -0.50 -6.65
N SER A 103 7.99 -1.07 -6.25
CA SER A 103 7.05 -1.70 -7.17
C SER A 103 5.61 -1.55 -6.73
N ASP A 104 4.74 -1.25 -7.69
CA ASP A 104 3.30 -1.16 -7.52
C ASP A 104 2.63 -2.45 -7.98
N PHE A 105 1.56 -2.85 -7.30
CA PHE A 105 0.78 -4.04 -7.57
C PHE A 105 -0.72 -3.71 -7.52
N ASP A 106 -1.42 -4.03 -8.59
CA ASP A 106 -2.87 -3.90 -8.62
C ASP A 106 -3.54 -5.07 -7.89
N ILE A 107 -4.59 -4.77 -7.14
CA ILE A 107 -5.48 -5.78 -6.55
C ILE A 107 -6.68 -5.94 -7.49
N PRO A 108 -7.12 -7.18 -7.80
CA PRO A 108 -8.30 -7.39 -8.65
C PRO A 108 -9.53 -6.67 -8.08
N GLN A 109 -10.32 -6.07 -8.97
CA GLN A 109 -11.54 -5.34 -8.58
C GLN A 109 -12.51 -6.19 -7.76
N GLY A 110 -13.24 -5.55 -6.84
CA GLY A 110 -14.27 -6.17 -6.01
C GLY A 110 -13.72 -6.92 -4.79
N GLN A 111 -12.42 -6.85 -4.52
CA GLN A 111 -11.81 -7.52 -3.37
C GLN A 111 -11.89 -6.65 -2.11
N GLN A 112 -12.46 -7.18 -1.05
CA GLN A 112 -12.39 -6.63 0.31
C GLN A 112 -11.24 -7.24 1.12
N THR A 113 -10.74 -8.40 0.70
CA THR A 113 -9.58 -9.08 1.29
C THR A 113 -8.70 -9.63 0.18
N TYR A 114 -7.39 -9.51 0.35
CA TYR A 114 -6.41 -10.01 -0.61
C TYR A 114 -5.16 -10.51 0.11
N THR A 115 -4.74 -11.73 -0.18
CA THR A 115 -3.46 -12.24 0.31
C THR A 115 -2.39 -11.96 -0.74
N ALA A 116 -1.54 -10.97 -0.45
CA ALA A 116 -0.42 -10.61 -1.30
C ALA A 116 0.75 -11.57 -1.06
N ILE A 117 1.11 -12.35 -2.09
CA ILE A 117 2.22 -13.33 -2.03
C ILE A 117 3.11 -13.09 -3.23
N ILE A 118 4.35 -12.65 -2.99
CA ILE A 118 5.37 -12.47 -4.03
C ILE A 118 6.75 -12.83 -3.49
N ASN A 119 7.63 -13.24 -4.37
CA ASN A 119 9.05 -13.39 -4.06
C ASN A 119 9.81 -12.15 -4.54
N ILE A 120 10.53 -11.50 -3.65
CA ILE A 120 11.35 -10.33 -3.95
C ILE A 120 12.82 -10.73 -3.89
N ASP A 121 13.47 -10.73 -5.04
CA ASP A 121 14.88 -11.09 -5.13
C ASP A 121 15.76 -9.99 -4.52
N ILE A 122 16.67 -10.40 -3.64
CA ILE A 122 17.70 -9.53 -3.07
C ILE A 122 18.96 -9.64 -3.93
N PRO A 123 19.44 -8.55 -4.56
CA PRO A 123 20.68 -8.64 -5.33
C PRO A 123 21.87 -9.08 -4.49
N ALA A 124 22.81 -9.81 -5.10
CA ALA A 124 23.96 -10.37 -4.38
C ALA A 124 25.08 -9.36 -4.13
N ASP A 125 25.09 -8.25 -4.86
CA ASP A 125 26.17 -7.25 -4.87
C ASP A 125 25.86 -5.96 -4.12
N ILE A 126 24.75 -5.92 -3.38
CA ILE A 126 24.33 -4.75 -2.61
C ILE A 126 25.10 -4.66 -1.28
N ASP A 127 25.08 -3.46 -0.69
CA ASP A 127 25.61 -3.25 0.65
C ASP A 127 24.76 -4.02 1.69
N PRO A 128 25.36 -4.86 2.57
CA PRO A 128 24.65 -5.42 3.72
C PRO A 128 24.36 -4.34 4.75
N GLY A 129 23.45 -4.56 5.68
CA GLY A 129 23.14 -3.65 6.80
C GLY A 129 21.64 -3.43 6.97
N ASP A 130 21.28 -2.31 7.59
CA ASP A 130 19.90 -2.00 7.95
C ASP A 130 19.14 -1.36 6.80
N TYR A 131 17.91 -1.85 6.57
CA TYR A 131 17.02 -1.38 5.53
C TYR A 131 15.62 -1.14 6.09
N HIS A 132 14.91 -0.18 5.51
CA HIS A 132 13.47 -0.05 5.65
C HIS A 132 12.78 -0.88 4.58
N PHE A 133 11.78 -1.65 5.00
CA PHE A 133 10.84 -2.33 4.13
C PHE A 133 9.46 -1.72 4.37
N MET A 134 8.90 -1.09 3.36
CA MET A 134 7.67 -0.33 3.48
C MET A 134 6.58 -0.93 2.59
N VAL A 135 5.38 -1.04 3.13
CA VAL A 135 4.17 -1.44 2.40
C VAL A 135 3.16 -0.32 2.50
N ARG A 136 2.70 0.20 1.37
CA ARG A 136 1.62 1.17 1.30
C ARG A 136 0.42 0.50 0.63
N LEU A 137 -0.67 0.39 1.34
CA LEU A 137 -1.95 -0.12 0.85
C LEU A 137 -2.87 1.06 0.53
N THR A 138 -3.52 1.02 -0.64
CA THR A 138 -4.49 2.02 -1.08
C THR A 138 -5.79 1.31 -1.45
N ASP A 139 -6.93 1.79 -0.93
CA ASP A 139 -8.26 1.31 -1.31
C ASP A 139 -8.80 2.03 -2.56
N GLN A 140 -9.99 1.66 -3.02
CA GLN A 140 -10.64 2.30 -4.16
C GLN A 140 -11.16 3.71 -3.87
N ALA A 141 -11.35 4.08 -2.61
CA ALA A 141 -11.72 5.43 -2.20
C ALA A 141 -10.52 6.39 -2.14
N GLY A 142 -9.29 5.85 -2.17
CA GLY A 142 -8.02 6.58 -2.11
C GLY A 142 -7.44 6.71 -0.70
N TRP A 143 -8.03 6.05 0.31
CA TRP A 143 -7.45 5.98 1.64
C TRP A 143 -6.21 5.08 1.64
N GLN A 144 -5.26 5.42 2.49
CA GLN A 144 -3.99 4.71 2.53
C GLN A 144 -3.58 4.32 3.94
N GLN A 145 -3.05 3.11 4.08
CA GLN A 145 -2.27 2.69 5.23
C GLN A 145 -0.82 2.45 4.81
N LEU A 146 0.11 2.94 5.62
CA LEU A 146 1.54 2.69 5.47
C LEU A 146 2.02 1.83 6.64
N ARG A 147 2.76 0.76 6.33
CA ARG A 147 3.50 -0.03 7.29
C ARG A 147 4.98 0.00 6.93
N SER A 148 5.82 0.40 7.89
CA SER A 148 7.27 0.35 7.78
C SER A 148 7.83 -0.68 8.75
N MET A 149 8.79 -1.47 8.30
CA MET A 149 9.49 -2.49 9.08
C MET A 149 10.99 -2.30 8.93
N ALA A 150 11.74 -2.53 10.01
CA ALA A 150 13.18 -2.63 9.96
C ALA A 150 13.58 -4.06 9.57
N VAL A 151 14.35 -4.21 8.51
CA VAL A 151 14.93 -5.50 8.11
C VAL A 151 16.44 -5.35 7.99
N LYS A 152 17.17 -6.45 8.16
CA LYS A 152 18.63 -6.46 8.01
C LYS A 152 19.05 -7.38 6.88
N ILE A 153 19.86 -6.85 5.96
CA ILE A 153 20.50 -7.64 4.92
C ILE A 153 21.90 -8.03 5.39
N ILE A 154 22.16 -9.33 5.44
CA ILE A 154 23.44 -9.91 5.87
C ILE A 154 24.20 -10.52 4.70
N GLU A 155 25.51 -10.85 4.91
CA GLU A 155 26.39 -11.49 3.93
C GLU A 155 25.86 -12.85 3.45
#